data_416e10de6774234a1d8dfb0ff70471f4
#
_entry.id   416e10de6774234a1d8dfb0ff70471f4
#
_cell.length_a   1.000
_cell.length_b   1.000
_cell.length_c   1.000
_cell.angle_alpha   90.00
_cell.angle_beta   90.00
_cell.angle_gamma   90.00
#
_symmetry.space_group_name_H-M   'P 1'
#
loop_
_entity.id
_entity.type
_entity.pdbx_description
1 polymer ?
#
loop_
_entity_poly.entity_id
_entity_poly.type
_entity_poly.pdbx_seq_one_letter_code
_entity_poly.pdbx_strand_id
1 'polypeptide(L)'
;MGQSPSSEYYTDNPEDYILVQGNADIKNGKVFPRVWTTQITKMSKKNDLIMSVRAPVGDMAKTDYEVVLGRGVCAIRGDEFIYQLLNKMKIDGYWQTLSTGSTFESINSSDIKNAQIVISSQQEQQKIGSFFTALDRLITTHQRK
;
A
#
# COMPACT_ATOMS: atom_id res chain seq x y z
N MET A 1 4.02 -10.31 0.97
CA MET A 1 3.49 -10.13 2.32
C MET A 1 4.59 -9.79 3.28
N GLY A 2 4.29 -8.96 4.26
CA GLY A 2 5.23 -8.60 5.30
C GLY A 2 5.35 -9.67 6.38
N GLN A 3 6.37 -9.52 7.20
CA GLN A 3 6.65 -10.35 8.37
C GLN A 3 7.08 -9.43 9.51
N SER A 4 6.32 -9.39 10.59
CA SER A 4 6.62 -8.50 11.70
C SER A 4 7.93 -8.88 12.40
N PRO A 5 8.84 -7.91 12.64
CA PRO A 5 9.98 -8.15 13.53
C PRO A 5 9.48 -8.41 14.96
N SER A 6 10.36 -9.00 15.80
CA SER A 6 10.07 -9.12 17.23
C SER A 6 9.98 -7.73 17.86
N SER A 7 9.03 -7.56 18.78
CA SER A 7 8.78 -6.27 19.43
C SER A 7 9.99 -5.73 20.21
N GLU A 8 10.88 -6.60 20.65
CA GLU A 8 12.13 -6.20 21.34
C GLU A 8 13.05 -5.37 20.44
N TYR A 9 12.90 -5.43 19.12
CA TYR A 9 13.69 -4.67 18.15
C TYR A 9 13.00 -3.39 17.69
N TYR A 10 11.82 -3.08 18.21
CA TYR A 10 11.13 -1.82 17.88
C TYR A 10 11.84 -0.65 18.57
N THR A 11 11.98 0.46 17.86
CA THR A 11 12.62 1.66 18.36
C THR A 11 11.81 2.89 18.00
N ASP A 12 12.14 4.02 18.60
CA ASP A 12 11.66 5.34 18.25
C ASP A 12 12.74 6.20 17.58
N ASN A 13 13.86 5.59 17.22
CA ASN A 13 14.99 6.27 16.60
C ASN A 13 14.79 6.39 15.09
N PRO A 14 14.64 7.61 14.54
CA PRO A 14 14.43 7.80 13.11
C PRO A 14 15.61 7.39 12.22
N GLU A 15 16.76 7.08 12.78
CA GLU A 15 17.92 6.55 12.04
C GLU A 15 17.81 5.06 11.76
N ASP A 16 16.96 4.35 12.50
CA ASP A 16 16.68 2.94 12.26
C ASP A 16 15.73 2.76 11.06
N TYR A 17 15.45 1.51 10.70
CA TYR A 17 14.56 1.20 9.56
C TYR A 17 13.12 1.54 9.91
N ILE A 18 12.42 2.23 9.01
CA ILE A 18 11.00 2.51 9.16
C ILE A 18 10.22 1.19 9.12
N LEU A 19 9.36 0.97 10.12
CA LEU A 19 8.49 -0.19 10.20
C LEU A 19 7.06 0.21 9.84
N VAL A 20 6.47 -0.44 8.84
CA VAL A 20 5.07 -0.27 8.44
C VAL A 20 4.32 -1.53 8.82
N GLN A 21 3.34 -1.43 9.71
CA GLN A 21 2.60 -2.56 10.25
C GLN A 21 1.16 -2.65 9.78
N GLY A 22 0.56 -1.53 9.40
CA GLY A 22 -0.83 -1.48 9.01
C GLY A 22 -1.25 -0.08 8.59
N ASN A 23 -2.56 0.14 8.49
CA ASN A 23 -3.10 1.41 8.01
C ASN A 23 -2.75 2.62 8.89
N ALA A 24 -2.45 2.42 10.16
CA ALA A 24 -2.02 3.51 11.03
C ALA A 24 -0.72 4.18 10.55
N ASP A 25 0.08 3.44 9.80
CA ASP A 25 1.35 3.91 9.24
C ASP A 25 1.19 4.44 7.80
N ILE A 26 -0.05 4.52 7.33
CA ILE A 26 -0.41 5.06 6.01
C ILE A 26 -1.28 6.28 6.20
N LYS A 27 -0.90 7.39 5.58
CA LYS A 27 -1.64 8.64 5.69
C LYS A 27 -1.59 9.39 4.37
N ASN A 28 -2.77 9.78 3.86
CA ASN A 28 -2.89 10.54 2.61
C ASN A 28 -2.17 9.88 1.41
N GLY A 29 -2.22 8.54 1.33
CA GLY A 29 -1.60 7.80 0.24
C GLY A 29 -0.09 7.68 0.36
N LYS A 30 0.48 7.97 1.51
CA LYS A 30 1.92 7.88 1.77
C LYS A 30 2.21 7.17 3.08
N VAL A 31 3.41 6.61 3.19
CA VAL A 31 3.91 6.07 4.45
C VAL A 31 4.12 7.22 5.44
N PHE A 32 3.55 7.06 6.62
CA PHE A 32 3.70 7.98 7.74
C PHE A 32 4.54 7.31 8.82
N PRO A 33 5.86 7.60 8.93
CA PRO A 33 6.73 6.93 9.88
C PRO A 33 6.30 7.18 11.33
N ARG A 34 6.09 6.11 12.09
CA ARG A 34 5.70 6.15 13.50
C ARG A 34 6.56 5.26 14.38
N VAL A 35 6.99 4.12 13.85
CA VAL A 35 7.79 3.13 14.56
C VAL A 35 8.94 2.71 13.66
N TRP A 36 10.08 2.45 14.26
CA TRP A 36 11.27 1.99 13.57
C TRP A 36 11.72 0.66 14.17
N THR A 37 12.61 -0.04 13.48
CA THR A 37 13.14 -1.32 13.95
C THR A 37 14.59 -1.49 13.54
N THR A 38 15.34 -2.22 14.36
CA THR A 38 16.69 -2.64 14.02
C THR A 38 16.72 -3.97 13.28
N GLN A 39 15.60 -4.72 13.28
CA GLN A 39 15.52 -6.04 12.63
C GLN A 39 14.89 -5.94 11.25
N ILE A 40 15.61 -6.39 10.23
CA ILE A 40 15.11 -6.49 8.86
C ILE A 40 14.46 -7.87 8.69
N THR A 41 13.18 -7.90 8.36
CA THR A 41 12.45 -9.13 8.03
C THR A 41 12.12 -9.18 6.55
N LYS A 42 11.11 -8.43 6.13
CA LYS A 42 10.75 -8.24 4.72
C LYS A 42 10.79 -6.74 4.43
N MET A 43 11.44 -6.35 3.35
CA MET A 43 11.55 -4.94 2.98
C MET A 43 10.88 -4.67 1.64
N SER A 44 10.30 -3.49 1.53
CA SER A 44 9.94 -2.91 0.25
C SER A 44 11.07 -2.01 -0.25
N LYS A 45 11.02 -1.73 -1.56
CA LYS A 45 11.92 -0.76 -2.18
C LYS A 45 11.22 0.60 -2.27
N LYS A 46 12.03 1.63 -2.43
CA LYS A 46 11.53 2.97 -2.75
C LYS A 46 10.64 2.90 -4.00
N ASN A 47 9.52 3.59 -3.98
CA ASN A 47 8.48 3.64 -5.01
C ASN A 47 7.59 2.40 -5.11
N ASP A 48 7.76 1.39 -4.26
CA ASP A 48 6.80 0.30 -4.17
C ASP A 48 5.46 0.83 -3.67
N LEU A 49 4.39 0.12 -4.02
CA LEU A 49 3.06 0.36 -3.47
C LEU A 49 2.89 -0.49 -2.23
N ILE A 50 2.41 0.11 -1.15
CA ILE A 50 2.12 -0.58 0.10
C ILE A 50 0.61 -0.68 0.24
N MET A 51 0.11 -1.87 0.55
CA MET A 51 -1.33 -2.10 0.74
C MET A 51 -1.58 -2.77 2.07
N SER A 52 -2.57 -2.29 2.82
CA SER A 52 -3.01 -2.95 4.04
C SER A 52 -3.75 -4.24 3.70
N VAL A 53 -3.42 -5.32 4.41
CA VAL A 53 -4.02 -6.64 4.20
C VAL A 53 -4.86 -7.09 5.39
N ARG A 54 -4.94 -6.28 6.44
CA ARG A 54 -5.83 -6.46 7.59
C ARG A 54 -6.70 -5.22 7.75
N ALA A 55 -7.78 -5.35 8.47
CA ALA A 55 -8.79 -4.31 8.61
C ALA A 55 -8.22 -2.92 8.94
N PRO A 56 -8.53 -1.89 8.17
CA PRO A 56 -9.24 -1.94 6.89
C PRO A 56 -8.34 -2.43 5.75
N VAL A 57 -8.81 -3.43 5.01
CA VAL A 57 -8.05 -3.97 3.86
C VAL A 57 -8.14 -3.02 2.68
N GLY A 58 -7.03 -2.87 1.97
CA GLY A 58 -6.98 -2.13 0.71
C GLY A 58 -6.53 -0.68 0.82
N ASP A 59 -6.17 -0.19 2.00
CA ASP A 59 -5.56 1.14 2.11
C ASP A 59 -4.21 1.13 1.40
N MET A 60 -3.98 2.14 0.57
CA MET A 60 -2.83 2.21 -0.32
C MET A 60 -1.90 3.35 0.05
N ALA A 61 -0.61 3.11 -0.11
CA ALA A 61 0.41 4.15 -0.01
C ALA A 61 1.50 3.92 -1.05
N LYS A 62 2.12 5.00 -1.48
CA LYS A 62 3.40 4.97 -2.17
C LYS A 62 4.48 5.27 -1.15
N THR A 63 5.55 4.47 -1.14
CA THR A 63 6.64 4.73 -0.22
C THR A 63 7.78 5.47 -0.90
N ASP A 64 8.24 6.54 -0.24
CA ASP A 64 9.43 7.28 -0.65
C ASP A 64 10.71 6.69 -0.02
N TYR A 65 10.57 5.63 0.76
CA TYR A 65 11.64 5.03 1.55
C TYR A 65 11.69 3.53 1.36
N GLU A 66 12.84 2.92 1.66
CA GLU A 66 12.89 1.50 1.94
C GLU A 66 12.34 1.27 3.35
N VAL A 67 11.33 0.40 3.48
CA VAL A 67 10.67 0.15 4.76
C VAL A 67 10.62 -1.34 5.06
N VAL A 68 10.63 -1.68 6.35
CA VAL A 68 10.38 -3.04 6.82
C VAL A 68 8.87 -3.24 6.92
N LEU A 69 8.39 -4.36 6.38
CA LEU A 69 6.96 -4.66 6.28
C LEU A 69 6.54 -5.61 7.39
N GLY A 70 5.58 -5.18 8.20
CA GLY A 70 4.91 -6.03 9.18
C GLY A 70 3.82 -6.89 8.56
N ARG A 71 3.14 -7.70 9.37
CA ARG A 71 2.13 -8.67 8.91
C ARG A 71 0.86 -8.02 8.36
N GLY A 72 0.60 -6.78 8.71
CA GLY A 72 -0.62 -6.08 8.29
C GLY A 72 -0.53 -5.41 6.93
N VAL A 73 0.58 -5.53 6.23
CA VAL A 73 0.81 -4.87 4.93
C VAL A 73 1.53 -5.80 3.96
N CYS A 74 1.44 -5.47 2.68
CA CYS A 74 2.26 -6.07 1.64
C CYS A 74 2.80 -4.98 0.71
N ALA A 75 3.85 -5.31 -0.03
CA ALA A 75 4.39 -4.45 -1.07
C ALA A 75 4.03 -5.01 -2.45
N ILE A 76 3.64 -4.13 -3.34
CA ILE A 76 3.29 -4.46 -4.72
C ILE A 76 4.10 -3.55 -5.64
N ARG A 77 4.78 -4.14 -6.62
CA ARG A 77 5.44 -3.36 -7.65
C ARG A 77 4.42 -3.00 -8.72
N GLY A 78 4.24 -1.71 -8.92
CA GLY A 78 3.31 -1.22 -9.92
C GLY A 78 3.48 0.27 -10.14
N ASP A 79 2.89 0.73 -11.23
CA ASP A 79 2.90 2.14 -11.61
C ASP A 79 1.66 2.86 -11.07
N GLU A 80 1.47 4.10 -11.51
CA GLU A 80 0.31 4.90 -11.12
C GLU A 80 -1.01 4.25 -11.52
N PHE A 81 -1.03 3.55 -12.65
CA PHE A 81 -2.23 2.84 -13.10
C PHE A 81 -2.62 1.74 -12.09
N ILE A 82 -1.65 0.93 -11.65
CA ILE A 82 -1.90 -0.12 -10.66
C ILE A 82 -2.34 0.49 -9.32
N TYR A 83 -1.73 1.59 -8.91
CA TYR A 83 -2.12 2.31 -7.69
C TYR A 83 -3.58 2.73 -7.73
N GLN A 84 -4.01 3.37 -8.82
CA GLN A 84 -5.40 3.82 -8.99
C GLN A 84 -6.37 2.65 -9.09
N LEU A 85 -5.98 1.59 -9.79
CA LEU A 85 -6.80 0.38 -9.93
C LEU A 85 -7.05 -0.28 -8.57
N LEU A 86 -6.03 -0.42 -7.75
CA LEU A 86 -6.16 -1.03 -6.42
C LEU A 86 -7.00 -0.16 -5.48
N ASN A 87 -6.89 1.16 -5.57
CA ASN A 87 -7.77 2.07 -4.86
C ASN A 87 -9.22 1.90 -5.27
N LYS A 88 -9.48 1.78 -6.57
CA LYS A 88 -10.83 1.54 -7.09
C LYS A 88 -11.40 0.22 -6.57
N MET A 89 -10.60 -0.84 -6.57
CA MET A 89 -11.02 -2.14 -6.05
C MET A 89 -11.44 -2.06 -4.58
N LYS A 90 -10.75 -1.26 -3.78
CA LYS A 90 -11.16 -1.02 -2.39
C LYS A 90 -12.51 -0.33 -2.32
N ILE A 91 -12.70 0.74 -3.09
CA ILE A 91 -13.95 1.51 -3.12
C ILE A 91 -15.11 0.62 -3.56
N ASP A 92 -14.89 -0.24 -4.55
CA ASP A 92 -15.90 -1.17 -5.07
C ASP A 92 -16.19 -2.36 -4.12
N GLY A 93 -15.45 -2.48 -3.01
CA GLY A 93 -15.66 -3.53 -2.02
C GLY A 93 -15.09 -4.89 -2.40
N TYR A 94 -14.21 -4.96 -3.39
CA TYR A 94 -13.65 -6.23 -3.89
C TYR A 94 -12.98 -7.05 -2.77
N TRP A 95 -12.14 -6.40 -1.96
CA TRP A 95 -11.41 -7.10 -0.90
C TRP A 95 -12.31 -7.57 0.23
N GLN A 96 -13.40 -6.88 0.50
CA GLN A 96 -14.36 -7.24 1.53
C GLN A 96 -15.08 -8.55 1.20
N THR A 97 -15.32 -8.83 -0.07
CA THR A 97 -15.97 -10.08 -0.50
C THR A 97 -15.10 -11.30 -0.20
N LEU A 98 -13.78 -11.14 -0.23
CA LEU A 98 -12.82 -12.22 0.08
C LEU A 98 -12.70 -12.49 1.58
N SER A 99 -13.11 -11.54 2.41
CA SER A 99 -13.06 -11.63 3.88
C SER A 99 -14.37 -12.16 4.47
N THR A 100 -15.32 -12.55 3.65
CA THR A 100 -16.65 -13.01 4.08
C THR A 100 -16.53 -14.22 4.98
N GLY A 101 -17.22 -14.19 6.13
CA GLY A 101 -17.20 -15.27 7.11
C GLY A 101 -16.08 -15.19 8.13
N SER A 102 -15.18 -14.22 8.00
CA SER A 102 -14.14 -13.95 8.98
C SER A 102 -14.61 -12.92 10.01
N THR A 103 -14.24 -13.11 11.28
CA THR A 103 -14.49 -12.11 12.33
C THR A 103 -13.70 -10.83 12.08
N PHE A 104 -12.52 -10.96 11.47
CA PHE A 104 -11.64 -9.83 11.12
C PHE A 104 -11.44 -9.77 9.63
N GLU A 105 -11.55 -8.57 9.07
CA GLU A 105 -11.24 -8.33 7.67
C GLU A 105 -9.74 -8.56 7.43
N SER A 106 -9.42 -9.50 6.55
CA SER A 106 -8.03 -9.78 6.16
C SER A 106 -7.97 -10.51 4.83
N ILE A 107 -6.87 -10.32 4.10
CA ILE A 107 -6.58 -11.05 2.87
C ILE A 107 -5.16 -11.60 2.94
N ASN A 108 -4.86 -12.60 2.12
CA ASN A 108 -3.54 -13.21 2.02
C ASN A 108 -2.90 -12.94 0.66
N SER A 109 -1.66 -13.39 0.49
CA SER A 109 -0.93 -13.17 -0.76
C SER A 109 -1.58 -13.85 -1.95
N SER A 110 -2.23 -15.01 -1.75
CA SER A 110 -2.97 -15.69 -2.82
C SER A 110 -4.15 -14.87 -3.31
N ASP A 111 -4.87 -14.21 -2.39
CA ASP A 111 -5.99 -13.33 -2.74
C ASP A 111 -5.52 -12.19 -3.65
N ILE A 112 -4.36 -11.62 -3.38
CA ILE A 112 -3.80 -10.54 -4.19
C ILE A 112 -3.33 -11.07 -5.54
N LYS A 113 -2.61 -12.18 -5.55
CA LYS A 113 -2.08 -12.79 -6.79
C LYS A 113 -3.19 -13.24 -7.73
N ASN A 114 -4.30 -13.72 -7.18
CA ASN A 114 -5.44 -14.23 -7.94
C ASN A 114 -6.47 -13.15 -8.28
N ALA A 115 -6.25 -11.90 -7.86
CA ALA A 115 -7.14 -10.81 -8.19
C ALA A 115 -7.23 -10.65 -9.71
N GLN A 116 -8.45 -10.71 -10.24
CA GLN A 116 -8.68 -10.57 -11.67
C GLN A 116 -8.75 -9.09 -12.02
N ILE A 117 -7.69 -8.64 -12.68
CA ILE A 117 -7.59 -7.27 -13.19
C ILE A 117 -7.27 -7.33 -14.68
N VAL A 118 -7.91 -6.44 -15.43
CA VAL A 118 -7.58 -6.27 -16.84
C VAL A 118 -6.35 -5.37 -16.91
N ILE A 119 -5.23 -5.94 -17.33
CA ILE A 119 -3.97 -5.21 -17.46
C ILE A 119 -3.73 -4.93 -18.92
N SER A 120 -3.64 -3.64 -19.27
CA SER A 120 -3.21 -3.19 -20.59
C SER A 120 -1.68 -3.30 -20.73
N SER A 121 -1.14 -2.99 -21.93
CA SER A 121 0.30 -2.95 -22.11
C SER A 121 0.94 -1.96 -21.15
N GLN A 122 2.23 -2.15 -20.86
CA GLN A 122 2.96 -1.25 -19.95
C GLN A 122 2.90 0.21 -20.42
N GLN A 123 2.96 0.43 -21.73
CA GLN A 123 2.84 1.79 -22.29
C GLN A 123 1.48 2.40 -22.03
N GLU A 124 0.41 1.63 -22.19
CA GLU A 124 -0.96 2.09 -21.90
C GLU A 124 -1.14 2.36 -20.41
N GLN A 125 -0.61 1.52 -19.55
CA GLN A 125 -0.65 1.74 -18.11
C GLN A 125 0.04 3.06 -17.73
N GLN A 126 1.18 3.35 -18.30
CA GLN A 126 1.90 4.59 -18.05
C GLN A 126 1.11 5.81 -18.54
N LYS A 127 0.47 5.74 -19.71
CA LYS A 127 -0.37 6.82 -20.23
C LYS A 127 -1.57 7.08 -19.34
N ILE A 128 -2.27 6.04 -18.91
CA ILE A 128 -3.43 6.15 -18.04
C ILE A 128 -3.03 6.72 -16.69
N GLY A 129 -1.93 6.25 -16.11
CA GLY A 129 -1.41 6.76 -14.85
C GLY A 129 -1.02 8.23 -14.94
N SER A 130 -0.36 8.64 -16.01
CA SER A 130 -0.01 10.05 -16.25
C SER A 130 -1.25 10.93 -16.40
N PHE A 131 -2.28 10.44 -17.07
CA PHE A 131 -3.55 11.15 -17.20
C PHE A 131 -4.21 11.40 -15.85
N PHE A 132 -4.29 10.39 -15.00
CA PHE A 132 -4.86 10.54 -13.66
C PHE A 132 -4.06 11.51 -12.80
N THR A 133 -2.75 11.47 -12.87
CA THR A 133 -1.88 12.41 -12.15
C THR A 133 -2.13 13.84 -12.60
N ALA A 134 -2.23 14.08 -13.90
CA ALA A 134 -2.53 15.40 -14.46
C ALA A 134 -3.93 15.88 -14.03
N LEU A 135 -4.92 15.01 -14.03
CA LEU A 135 -6.28 15.34 -13.59
C LEU A 135 -6.31 15.73 -12.12
N ASP A 136 -5.63 14.98 -11.25
CA ASP A 136 -5.53 15.29 -9.83
C ASP A 136 -4.90 16.66 -9.59
N ARG A 137 -3.87 17.01 -10.35
CA ARG A 137 -3.22 18.35 -10.27
C ARG A 137 -4.19 19.46 -10.67
N LEU A 138 -4.97 19.26 -11.72
CA LEU A 138 -5.97 20.25 -12.17
C LEU A 138 -7.03 20.47 -11.10
N ILE A 139 -7.58 19.41 -10.53
CA ILE A 139 -8.57 19.48 -9.46
C ILE A 139 -8.00 20.25 -8.26
N THR A 140 -6.80 19.92 -7.82
CA THR A 140 -6.14 20.58 -6.70
C THR A 140 -5.94 22.08 -6.98
N THR A 141 -5.53 22.43 -8.20
CA THR A 141 -5.34 23.84 -8.60
C THR A 141 -6.64 24.61 -8.55
N HIS A 142 -7.73 24.03 -9.04
CA HIS A 142 -9.06 24.68 -9.00
C HIS A 142 -9.60 24.81 -7.59
N GLN A 143 -9.38 23.86 -6.72
CA GLN A 143 -9.81 23.91 -5.33
C GLN A 143 -9.10 25.00 -4.51
N ARG A 144 -7.88 25.39 -4.90
CA ARG A 144 -7.10 26.41 -4.21
C ARG A 144 -7.50 27.84 -4.58
N LYS A 145 -8.32 28.00 -5.57
CA LYS A 145 -8.86 29.28 -5.98
C LYS A 145 -10.16 29.57 -5.20
#